data_677e107674e8c634fafe7e94d6ba795c
#
_entry.id   677e107674e8c634fafe7e94d6ba795c
#
_cell.length_a   1.000
_cell.length_b   1.000
_cell.length_c   1.000
_cell.angle_alpha   90.00
_cell.angle_beta   90.00
_cell.angle_gamma   90.00
#
_symmetry.space_group_name_H-M   'P 1'
#
loop_
_entity.id
_entity.type
_entity.pdbx_description
1 polymer ?
#
loop_
_entity_poly.entity_id
_entity_poly.type
_entity_poly.pdbx_seq_one_letter_code
_entity_poly.pdbx_strand_id
1 'polypeptide(L)'
;KSTLAYHFANFIFSKNEKYSYNYNEKTINNENKSFILINNKTHPNFFLVDLQKEKKSIEISQTREMINYINKSSLNQLPRIILIDNAEYLNKNSLNSLLKIVEEPNYNVSFIFIHNSNKKLPDTLKSRCLLYKINLSFKKTLDITKQLLNENLSDLLHEDFISYYFTPGDFINFINFSKENNIDLSQYNLNDFLVYLINEKLYLKNSF
;
A
#
# COMPACT_ATOMS: atom_id res chain seq x y z
N LYS A 1 0.55 5.15 -0.71
CA LYS A 1 1.59 4.72 -1.67
C LYS A 1 1.03 3.69 -2.65
N SER A 2 0.39 2.65 -2.18
CA SER A 2 -0.23 1.60 -3.00
C SER A 2 -1.25 2.18 -3.98
N THR A 3 -2.12 3.09 -3.54
CA THR A 3 -3.07 3.81 -4.40
C THR A 3 -2.41 4.38 -5.65
N LEU A 4 -1.25 5.05 -5.51
CA LEU A 4 -0.53 5.60 -6.66
C LEU A 4 -0.05 4.52 -7.63
N ALA A 5 0.43 3.38 -7.12
CA ALA A 5 0.86 2.27 -7.97
C ALA A 5 -0.34 1.65 -8.73
N TYR A 6 -1.49 1.52 -8.09
CA TYR A 6 -2.72 1.07 -8.75
C TYR A 6 -3.22 2.05 -9.82
N HIS A 7 -3.18 3.36 -9.55
CA HIS A 7 -3.49 4.38 -10.54
C HIS A 7 -2.53 4.32 -11.73
N PHE A 8 -1.24 4.15 -11.47
CA PHE A 8 -0.23 4.00 -12.53
C PHE A 8 -0.47 2.75 -13.37
N ALA A 9 -0.72 1.61 -12.73
CA ALA A 9 -1.03 0.36 -13.45
C ALA A 9 -2.28 0.51 -14.31
N ASN A 10 -3.35 1.11 -13.76
CA ASN A 10 -4.57 1.36 -14.51
C ASN A 10 -4.35 2.32 -15.69
N PHE A 11 -3.59 3.39 -15.49
CA PHE A 11 -3.20 4.31 -16.57
C PHE A 11 -2.52 3.58 -17.74
N ILE A 12 -1.62 2.65 -17.44
CA ILE A 12 -0.91 1.88 -18.47
C ILE A 12 -1.84 0.90 -19.19
N PHE A 13 -2.67 0.16 -18.46
CA PHE A 13 -3.45 -0.94 -19.02
C PHE A 13 -4.74 -0.48 -19.69
N SER A 14 -5.37 0.58 -19.20
CA SER A 14 -6.67 1.04 -19.68
C SER A 14 -6.62 1.94 -20.90
N LYS A 15 -5.42 2.22 -21.44
CA LYS A 15 -5.22 3.21 -22.53
C LYS A 15 -6.14 3.02 -23.72
N ASN A 16 -6.50 1.79 -24.07
CA ASN A 16 -7.36 1.44 -25.21
C ASN A 16 -8.72 0.88 -24.76
N GLU A 17 -9.12 1.08 -23.52
CA GLU A 17 -10.40 0.61 -23.00
C GLU A 17 -11.48 1.68 -23.12
N LYS A 18 -12.76 1.26 -23.15
CA LYS A 18 -13.93 2.15 -23.24
C LYS A 18 -13.93 3.19 -22.10
N TYR A 19 -13.55 2.77 -20.88
CA TYR A 19 -13.45 3.62 -19.70
C TYR A 19 -11.98 3.75 -19.32
N SER A 20 -11.20 4.46 -20.14
CA SER A 20 -9.79 4.71 -19.87
C SER A 20 -9.57 5.55 -18.62
N TYR A 21 -8.36 5.52 -18.07
CA TYR A 21 -7.96 6.36 -16.96
C TYR A 21 -8.14 7.85 -17.26
N ASN A 22 -8.84 8.58 -16.41
CA ASN A 22 -8.98 10.02 -16.56
C ASN A 22 -7.77 10.75 -16.00
N TYR A 23 -6.87 11.17 -16.87
CA TYR A 23 -5.63 11.85 -16.47
C TYR A 23 -5.87 13.22 -15.83
N ASN A 24 -6.87 13.97 -16.29
CA ASN A 24 -7.15 15.32 -15.80
C ASN A 24 -7.70 15.30 -14.37
N GLU A 25 -8.64 14.43 -14.12
CA GLU A 25 -9.26 14.26 -12.80
C GLU A 25 -8.51 13.28 -11.90
N LYS A 26 -7.55 12.53 -12.46
CA LYS A 26 -6.81 11.47 -11.76
C LYS A 26 -7.73 10.42 -11.13
N THR A 27 -8.77 10.06 -11.86
CA THR A 27 -9.79 9.11 -11.41
C THR A 27 -9.79 7.85 -12.24
N ILE A 28 -10.19 6.75 -11.62
CA ILE A 28 -10.43 5.46 -12.25
C ILE A 28 -11.94 5.22 -12.27
N ASN A 29 -12.49 4.88 -13.42
CA ASN A 29 -13.88 4.47 -13.51
C ASN A 29 -14.02 3.04 -12.97
N ASN A 30 -15.01 2.81 -12.10
CA ASN A 30 -15.27 1.50 -11.49
C ASN A 30 -15.67 0.41 -12.52
N GLU A 31 -16.18 0.81 -13.69
CA GLU A 31 -16.51 -0.09 -14.81
C GLU A 31 -15.31 -0.38 -15.72
N ASN A 32 -14.14 0.18 -15.43
CA ASN A 32 -12.92 -0.07 -16.17
C ASN A 32 -12.51 -1.53 -16.05
N LYS A 33 -12.30 -2.22 -17.16
CA LYS A 33 -11.99 -3.65 -17.20
C LYS A 33 -10.69 -3.97 -16.49
N SER A 34 -9.62 -3.23 -16.76
CA SER A 34 -8.33 -3.43 -16.08
C SER A 34 -8.44 -3.21 -14.60
N PHE A 35 -9.21 -2.20 -14.15
CA PHE A 35 -9.43 -1.95 -12.73
C PHE A 35 -10.10 -3.15 -12.03
N ILE A 36 -11.18 -3.68 -12.64
CA ILE A 36 -11.88 -4.86 -12.10
C ILE A 36 -10.94 -6.07 -12.04
N LEU A 37 -10.16 -6.32 -13.09
CA LEU A 37 -9.23 -7.44 -13.14
C LEU A 37 -8.08 -7.30 -12.14
N ILE A 38 -7.55 -6.09 -11.93
CA ILE A 38 -6.49 -5.82 -10.95
C ILE A 38 -7.02 -6.05 -9.53
N ASN A 39 -8.21 -5.54 -9.20
CA ASN A 39 -8.83 -5.72 -7.89
C ASN A 39 -9.11 -7.19 -7.57
N ASN A 40 -9.51 -7.96 -8.58
CA ASN A 40 -9.74 -9.40 -8.47
C ASN A 40 -8.44 -10.23 -8.53
N LYS A 41 -7.27 -9.59 -8.68
CA LYS A 41 -5.96 -10.25 -8.83
C LYS A 41 -5.87 -11.22 -10.02
N THR A 42 -6.62 -10.94 -11.08
CA THR A 42 -6.73 -11.78 -12.28
C THR A 42 -6.23 -11.11 -13.55
N HIS A 43 -5.66 -9.90 -13.44
CA HIS A 43 -5.17 -9.17 -14.61
C HIS A 43 -3.94 -9.87 -15.21
N PRO A 44 -3.94 -10.19 -16.54
CA PRO A 44 -2.88 -11.00 -17.16
C PRO A 44 -1.49 -10.35 -17.15
N ASN A 45 -1.43 -9.02 -17.04
CA ASN A 45 -0.19 -8.25 -17.07
C ASN A 45 0.15 -7.59 -15.72
N PHE A 46 -0.57 -7.93 -14.65
CA PHE A 46 -0.33 -7.40 -13.32
C PHE A 46 -0.11 -8.52 -12.31
N PHE A 47 0.94 -8.42 -11.52
CA PHE A 47 1.21 -9.37 -10.45
C PHE A 47 1.52 -8.63 -9.14
N LEU A 48 0.81 -8.99 -8.09
CA LEU A 48 1.00 -8.43 -6.75
C LEU A 48 1.71 -9.43 -5.85
N VAL A 49 2.81 -8.98 -5.25
CA VAL A 49 3.46 -9.63 -4.11
C VAL A 49 3.25 -8.74 -2.89
N ASP A 50 2.69 -9.28 -1.83
CA ASP A 50 2.41 -8.53 -0.61
C ASP A 50 2.57 -9.41 0.63
N LEU A 51 2.72 -8.77 1.79
CA LEU A 51 2.74 -9.45 3.07
C LEU A 51 1.36 -10.09 3.32
N GLN A 52 1.33 -11.41 3.46
CA GLN A 52 0.10 -12.14 3.77
C GLN A 52 -0.32 -11.89 5.23
N LYS A 53 -1.62 -11.91 5.49
CA LYS A 53 -2.17 -11.83 6.85
C LYS A 53 -1.51 -12.90 7.73
N GLU A 54 -1.17 -12.52 8.95
CA GLU A 54 -0.51 -13.38 9.96
C GLU A 54 0.94 -13.79 9.65
N LYS A 55 1.49 -13.41 8.48
CA LYS A 55 2.91 -13.65 8.17
C LYS A 55 3.78 -12.48 8.61
N LYS A 56 4.99 -12.78 9.03
CA LYS A 56 6.00 -11.78 9.45
C LYS A 56 6.92 -11.34 8.31
N SER A 57 6.90 -12.05 7.20
CA SER A 57 7.75 -11.78 6.04
C SER A 57 7.13 -12.26 4.74
N ILE A 58 7.56 -11.65 3.64
CA ILE A 58 7.30 -12.12 2.28
C ILE A 58 8.27 -13.28 2.00
N GLU A 59 7.72 -14.45 1.76
CA GLU A 59 8.48 -15.68 1.65
C GLU A 59 8.95 -15.94 0.20
N ILE A 60 9.97 -16.79 0.07
CA ILE A 60 10.55 -17.16 -1.23
C ILE A 60 9.55 -17.85 -2.17
N SER A 61 8.52 -18.50 -1.65
CA SER A 61 7.44 -19.09 -2.46
C SER A 61 6.74 -18.06 -3.31
N GLN A 62 6.38 -16.90 -2.72
CA GLN A 62 5.70 -15.79 -3.43
C GLN A 62 6.61 -15.20 -4.51
N THR A 63 7.90 -15.03 -4.23
CA THR A 63 8.84 -14.54 -5.25
C THR A 63 9.09 -15.56 -6.36
N ARG A 64 9.08 -16.86 -6.06
CA ARG A 64 9.16 -17.92 -7.08
C ARG A 64 7.91 -17.94 -7.99
N GLU A 65 6.72 -17.79 -7.43
CA GLU A 65 5.48 -17.67 -8.21
C GLU A 65 5.54 -16.47 -9.16
N MET A 66 6.01 -15.32 -8.66
CA MET A 66 6.23 -14.12 -9.46
C MET A 66 7.24 -14.37 -10.60
N ILE A 67 8.38 -15.03 -10.31
CA ILE A 67 9.38 -15.38 -11.32
C ILE A 67 8.79 -16.29 -12.39
N ASN A 68 8.04 -17.30 -11.99
CA ASN A 68 7.35 -18.21 -12.91
C ASN A 68 6.33 -17.45 -13.78
N TYR A 69 5.63 -16.46 -13.20
CA TYR A 69 4.73 -15.60 -13.96
C TYR A 69 5.48 -14.74 -15.00
N ILE A 70 6.62 -14.14 -14.64
CA ILE A 70 7.42 -13.32 -15.55
C ILE A 70 7.96 -14.14 -16.72
N ASN A 71 8.33 -15.39 -16.48
CA ASN A 71 8.92 -16.28 -17.49
C ASN A 71 7.88 -16.91 -18.45
N LYS A 72 6.58 -16.79 -18.16
CA LYS A 72 5.54 -17.20 -19.11
C LYS A 72 5.47 -16.22 -20.29
N SER A 73 5.13 -16.73 -21.47
CA SER A 73 4.88 -15.87 -22.63
C SER A 73 3.78 -14.85 -22.35
N SER A 74 3.92 -13.62 -22.86
CA SER A 74 2.88 -12.61 -22.75
C SER A 74 1.71 -12.95 -23.65
N LEU A 75 0.48 -12.81 -23.16
CA LEU A 75 -0.75 -12.99 -23.93
C LEU A 75 -1.02 -11.82 -24.87
N ASN A 76 -0.40 -10.66 -24.61
CA ASN A 76 -0.56 -9.44 -25.39
C ASN A 76 0.75 -8.62 -25.34
N GLN A 77 0.80 -7.55 -26.14
CA GLN A 77 1.97 -6.68 -26.22
C GLN A 77 2.05 -5.63 -25.10
N LEU A 78 1.12 -5.63 -24.15
CA LEU A 78 1.14 -4.69 -23.03
C LEU A 78 2.28 -5.00 -22.06
N PRO A 79 2.87 -3.99 -21.44
CA PRO A 79 3.90 -4.19 -20.43
C PRO A 79 3.34 -4.97 -19.23
N ARG A 80 4.19 -5.74 -18.56
CA ARG A 80 3.87 -6.38 -17.28
C ARG A 80 4.32 -5.49 -16.14
N ILE A 81 3.47 -5.31 -15.16
CA ILE A 81 3.77 -4.59 -13.94
C ILE A 81 3.77 -5.57 -12.77
N ILE A 82 4.90 -5.62 -12.08
CA ILE A 82 5.08 -6.39 -10.86
C ILE A 82 5.08 -5.41 -9.71
N LEU A 83 4.05 -5.45 -8.89
CA LEU A 83 3.94 -4.63 -7.69
C LEU A 83 4.34 -5.46 -6.47
N ILE A 84 5.38 -5.01 -5.76
CA ILE A 84 5.81 -5.60 -4.49
C ILE A 84 5.50 -4.57 -3.41
N ASP A 85 4.39 -4.79 -2.71
CA ASP A 85 4.01 -3.95 -1.58
C ASP A 85 4.65 -4.47 -0.30
N ASN A 86 4.88 -3.58 0.66
CA ASN A 86 5.57 -3.93 1.90
C ASN A 86 6.96 -4.58 1.66
N ALA A 87 7.73 -4.05 0.72
CA ALA A 87 9.00 -4.62 0.28
C ALA A 87 10.06 -4.75 1.39
N GLU A 88 9.93 -3.99 2.48
CA GLU A 88 10.76 -4.09 3.69
C GLU A 88 10.58 -5.41 4.45
N TYR A 89 9.55 -6.17 4.14
CA TYR A 89 9.29 -7.48 4.74
C TYR A 89 9.78 -8.66 3.86
N LEU A 90 10.46 -8.38 2.76
CA LEU A 90 11.14 -9.42 1.98
C LEU A 90 12.18 -10.12 2.87
N ASN A 91 12.08 -11.43 3.03
CA ASN A 91 13.13 -12.18 3.71
C ASN A 91 14.39 -12.25 2.82
N LYS A 92 15.53 -12.62 3.42
CA LYS A 92 16.83 -12.64 2.73
C LYS A 92 16.82 -13.49 1.46
N ASN A 93 16.14 -14.63 1.48
CA ASN A 93 16.08 -15.53 0.34
C ASN A 93 15.20 -14.98 -0.79
N SER A 94 14.05 -14.39 -0.43
CA SER A 94 13.17 -13.68 -1.37
C SER A 94 13.91 -12.53 -2.04
N LEU A 95 14.59 -11.70 -1.25
CA LEU A 95 15.37 -10.58 -1.75
C LEU A 95 16.45 -11.06 -2.74
N ASN A 96 17.26 -12.05 -2.36
CA ASN A 96 18.34 -12.55 -3.21
C ASN A 96 17.82 -13.12 -4.54
N SER A 97 16.65 -13.77 -4.53
CA SER A 97 16.02 -14.27 -5.75
C SER A 97 15.57 -13.17 -6.71
N LEU A 98 15.21 -11.99 -6.16
CA LEU A 98 14.77 -10.83 -6.93
C LEU A 98 15.92 -10.05 -7.55
N LEU A 99 17.07 -9.95 -6.88
CA LEU A 99 18.15 -9.05 -7.29
C LEU A 99 18.60 -9.27 -8.74
N LYS A 100 18.74 -10.53 -9.17
CA LYS A 100 19.13 -10.87 -10.55
C LYS A 100 18.12 -10.37 -11.59
N ILE A 101 16.82 -10.52 -11.30
CA ILE A 101 15.75 -10.19 -12.24
C ILE A 101 15.50 -8.69 -12.28
N VAL A 102 15.74 -8.00 -11.15
CA VAL A 102 15.63 -6.54 -11.07
C VAL A 102 16.82 -5.86 -11.77
N GLU A 103 17.98 -6.49 -11.76
CA GLU A 103 19.19 -5.99 -12.46
C GLU A 103 19.06 -6.09 -13.98
N GLU A 104 18.55 -7.22 -14.46
CA GLU A 104 18.33 -7.47 -15.89
C GLU A 104 16.88 -7.92 -16.13
N PRO A 105 15.91 -6.99 -16.07
CA PRO A 105 14.52 -7.35 -16.23
C PRO A 105 14.23 -7.82 -17.67
N ASN A 106 13.35 -8.81 -17.79
CA ASN A 106 12.85 -9.23 -19.09
C ASN A 106 12.23 -8.04 -19.84
N TYR A 107 12.31 -8.06 -21.16
CA TYR A 107 11.69 -7.03 -21.99
C TYR A 107 10.23 -6.82 -21.62
N ASN A 108 9.82 -5.57 -21.49
CA ASN A 108 8.45 -5.18 -21.15
C ASN A 108 8.00 -5.53 -19.70
N VAL A 109 8.90 -5.80 -18.77
CA VAL A 109 8.59 -5.99 -17.34
C VAL A 109 9.05 -4.79 -16.54
N SER A 110 8.14 -4.22 -15.74
CA SER A 110 8.43 -3.12 -14.81
C SER A 110 8.16 -3.55 -13.38
N PHE A 111 9.11 -3.29 -12.48
CA PHE A 111 8.97 -3.54 -11.06
C PHE A 111 8.63 -2.25 -10.31
N ILE A 112 7.65 -2.31 -9.43
CA ILE A 112 7.29 -1.24 -8.51
C ILE A 112 7.43 -1.79 -7.08
N PHE A 113 8.34 -1.21 -6.31
CA PHE A 113 8.53 -1.54 -4.90
C PHE A 113 7.93 -0.44 -4.04
N ILE A 114 7.07 -0.80 -3.13
CA ILE A 114 6.53 0.11 -2.12
C ILE A 114 7.07 -0.32 -0.77
N HIS A 115 7.63 0.63 -0.03
CA HIS A 115 8.10 0.37 1.32
C HIS A 115 7.76 1.50 2.27
N ASN A 116 7.72 1.20 3.56
CA ASN A 116 7.61 2.21 4.60
C ASN A 116 9.00 2.75 4.96
N SER A 117 9.13 4.07 5.04
CA SER A 117 10.40 4.73 5.39
C SER A 117 10.91 4.39 6.80
N ASN A 118 10.05 3.88 7.67
CA ASN A 118 10.40 3.48 9.04
C ASN A 118 11.26 2.20 9.10
N LYS A 119 11.31 1.44 8.01
CA LYS A 119 12.18 0.26 7.89
C LYS A 119 13.17 0.44 6.75
N LYS A 120 14.40 -0.01 6.97
CA LYS A 120 15.44 0.07 5.93
C LYS A 120 15.18 -0.97 4.84
N LEU A 121 15.10 -0.50 3.61
CA LEU A 121 15.20 -1.36 2.43
C LEU A 121 16.70 -1.65 2.18
N PRO A 122 17.10 -2.89 1.85
CA PRO A 122 18.48 -3.22 1.57
C PRO A 122 19.08 -2.35 0.45
N ASP A 123 20.30 -1.88 0.66
CA ASP A 123 20.97 -0.99 -0.29
C ASP A 123 21.23 -1.68 -1.65
N THR A 124 21.37 -3.00 -1.64
CA THR A 124 21.46 -3.83 -2.86
C THR A 124 20.24 -3.72 -3.75
N LEU A 125 19.04 -3.56 -3.19
CA LEU A 125 17.82 -3.32 -3.96
C LEU A 125 17.69 -1.85 -4.35
N LYS A 126 18.01 -0.92 -3.44
CA LYS A 126 17.93 0.52 -3.70
C LYS A 126 18.82 0.95 -4.86
N SER A 127 20.03 0.38 -4.96
CA SER A 127 20.99 0.73 -6.02
C SER A 127 20.51 0.34 -7.43
N ARG A 128 19.50 -0.51 -7.54
CA ARG A 128 18.92 -1.00 -8.79
C ARG A 128 17.57 -0.37 -9.13
N CYS A 129 17.09 0.56 -8.29
CA CYS A 129 15.77 1.17 -8.42
C CYS A 129 15.87 2.69 -8.45
N LEU A 130 14.96 3.33 -9.19
CA LEU A 130 14.74 4.76 -9.06
C LEU A 130 13.90 5.02 -7.80
N LEU A 131 14.41 5.84 -6.91
CA LEU A 131 13.75 6.12 -5.64
C LEU A 131 12.88 7.38 -5.72
N TYR A 132 11.60 7.22 -5.49
CA TYR A 132 10.63 8.32 -5.36
C TYR A 132 10.13 8.44 -3.92
N LYS A 133 10.36 9.59 -3.29
CA LYS A 133 9.79 9.90 -1.99
C LYS A 133 8.42 10.52 -2.16
N ILE A 134 7.40 9.86 -1.61
CA ILE A 134 6.02 10.36 -1.62
C ILE A 134 5.69 10.81 -0.20
N ASN A 135 5.76 12.12 0.00
CA ASN A 135 5.41 12.73 1.29
C ASN A 135 4.11 13.52 1.12
N LEU A 136 3.17 13.29 2.03
CA LEU A 136 2.02 14.15 2.19
C LEU A 136 2.38 15.21 3.24
N SER A 137 2.07 16.47 2.97
CA SER A 137 2.13 17.49 4.01
C SER A 137 1.04 17.24 5.05
N PHE A 138 1.28 17.62 6.29
CA PHE A 138 0.31 17.45 7.38
C PHE A 138 -1.07 17.98 7.00
N LYS A 139 -1.13 19.20 6.45
CA LYS A 139 -2.38 19.82 5.98
C LYS A 139 -3.12 18.92 4.96
N LYS A 140 -2.41 18.42 3.94
CA LYS A 140 -3.00 17.51 2.94
C LYS A 140 -3.48 16.20 3.55
N THR A 141 -2.77 15.68 4.54
CA THR A 141 -3.20 14.48 5.26
C THR A 141 -4.54 14.71 5.94
N LEU A 142 -4.70 15.82 6.67
CA LEU A 142 -5.94 16.17 7.34
C LEU A 142 -7.09 16.39 6.32
N ASP A 143 -6.84 17.11 5.24
CA ASP A 143 -7.83 17.36 4.19
C ASP A 143 -8.33 16.04 3.55
N ILE A 144 -7.41 15.12 3.23
CA ILE A 144 -7.77 13.81 2.68
C ILE A 144 -8.55 12.98 3.70
N THR A 145 -8.12 12.96 4.95
CA THR A 145 -8.81 12.19 6.00
C THR A 145 -10.23 12.72 6.20
N LYS A 146 -10.40 14.04 6.25
CA LYS A 146 -11.70 14.67 6.34
C LYS A 146 -12.62 14.29 5.17
N GLN A 147 -12.09 14.31 3.94
CA GLN A 147 -12.85 13.89 2.75
C GLN A 147 -13.28 12.42 2.81
N LEU A 148 -12.41 11.53 3.30
CA LEU A 148 -12.70 10.10 3.38
C LEU A 148 -13.71 9.76 4.48
N LEU A 149 -13.71 10.50 5.58
CA LEU A 149 -14.62 10.28 6.71
C LEU A 149 -15.96 10.99 6.54
N ASN A 150 -16.02 12.06 5.73
CA ASN A 150 -17.11 13.03 5.64
C ASN A 150 -17.42 13.71 6.99
N GLU A 151 -16.47 13.73 7.92
CA GLU A 151 -16.58 14.27 9.27
C GLU A 151 -15.32 15.08 9.61
N ASN A 152 -15.42 16.01 10.59
CA ASN A 152 -14.23 16.71 11.05
C ASN A 152 -13.47 15.83 12.05
N LEU A 153 -12.15 15.79 11.93
CA LEU A 153 -11.31 15.05 12.85
C LEU A 153 -11.38 15.57 14.29
N SER A 154 -11.56 16.88 14.47
CA SER A 154 -11.74 17.52 15.79
C SER A 154 -12.94 17.02 16.56
N ASP A 155 -13.96 16.48 15.86
CA ASP A 155 -15.17 15.97 16.50
C ASP A 155 -15.01 14.49 16.92
N LEU A 156 -14.00 13.81 16.36
CA LEU A 156 -13.73 12.40 16.55
C LEU A 156 -12.51 12.12 17.44
N LEU A 157 -11.55 13.04 17.47
CA LEU A 157 -10.26 12.86 18.11
C LEU A 157 -9.88 14.10 18.93
N HIS A 158 -9.31 13.87 20.11
CA HIS A 158 -8.67 14.93 20.88
C HIS A 158 -7.49 15.55 20.10
N GLU A 159 -7.17 16.82 20.30
CA GLU A 159 -6.11 17.54 19.59
C GLU A 159 -4.72 16.90 19.71
N ASP A 160 -4.44 16.22 20.80
CA ASP A 160 -3.19 15.49 21.00
C ASP A 160 -2.95 14.45 19.91
N PHE A 161 -4.00 13.72 19.48
CA PHE A 161 -3.88 12.75 18.40
C PHE A 161 -3.71 13.40 17.03
N ILE A 162 -4.37 14.54 16.83
CA ILE A 162 -4.31 15.29 15.56
C ILE A 162 -2.93 15.93 15.38
N SER A 163 -2.24 16.29 16.46
CA SER A 163 -0.92 16.94 16.40
C SER A 163 0.22 16.03 15.93
N TYR A 164 0.05 14.73 16.02
CA TYR A 164 1.03 13.75 15.52
C TYR A 164 0.87 13.50 14.03
N TYR A 165 2.01 13.23 13.36
CA TYR A 165 1.98 12.87 11.96
C TYR A 165 1.50 11.44 11.77
N PHE A 166 0.26 11.30 11.33
CA PHE A 166 -0.32 10.06 10.84
C PHE A 166 -0.58 10.16 9.34
N THR A 167 -0.61 9.02 8.65
CA THR A 167 -1.16 8.99 7.29
C THR A 167 -2.69 9.00 7.34
N PRO A 168 -3.39 9.33 6.24
CA PRO A 168 -4.86 9.24 6.23
C PRO A 168 -5.38 7.85 6.60
N GLY A 169 -4.65 6.79 6.17
CA GLY A 169 -4.99 5.41 6.53
C GLY A 169 -4.84 5.13 8.02
N ASP A 170 -3.78 5.65 8.65
CA ASP A 170 -3.56 5.47 10.10
C ASP A 170 -4.68 6.15 10.90
N PHE A 171 -5.11 7.36 10.52
CA PHE A 171 -6.25 8.02 11.16
C PHE A 171 -7.55 7.19 11.04
N ILE A 172 -7.83 6.66 9.85
CA ILE A 172 -9.02 5.82 9.64
C ILE A 172 -8.95 4.55 10.49
N ASN A 173 -7.80 3.87 10.51
CA ASN A 173 -7.61 2.68 11.32
C ASN A 173 -7.81 2.98 12.81
N PHE A 174 -7.30 4.12 13.27
CA PHE A 174 -7.41 4.54 14.66
C PHE A 174 -8.88 4.83 15.04
N ILE A 175 -9.62 5.52 14.18
CA ILE A 175 -11.06 5.79 14.37
C ILE A 175 -11.88 4.49 14.32
N ASN A 176 -11.58 3.58 13.40
CA ASN A 176 -12.26 2.29 13.35
C ASN A 176 -12.00 1.48 14.62
N PHE A 177 -10.76 1.46 15.10
CA PHE A 177 -10.42 0.83 16.38
C PHE A 177 -11.23 1.42 17.55
N SER A 178 -11.41 2.74 17.60
CA SER A 178 -12.21 3.37 18.64
C SER A 178 -13.69 2.95 18.58
N LYS A 179 -14.23 2.90 17.37
CA LYS A 179 -15.62 2.46 17.14
C LYS A 179 -15.82 0.98 17.50
N GLU A 180 -14.89 0.10 17.13
CA GLU A 180 -14.93 -1.33 17.45
C GLU A 180 -14.85 -1.63 18.96
N ASN A 181 -14.15 -0.78 19.70
CA ASN A 181 -13.98 -0.95 21.15
C ASN A 181 -14.90 -0.02 21.98
N ASN A 182 -15.79 0.74 21.34
CA ASN A 182 -16.69 1.72 21.98
C ASN A 182 -15.94 2.77 22.82
N ILE A 183 -14.81 3.28 22.30
CA ILE A 183 -13.97 4.28 22.95
C ILE A 183 -14.24 5.64 22.30
N ASP A 184 -14.58 6.65 23.09
CA ASP A 184 -14.71 8.03 22.58
C ASP A 184 -13.35 8.76 22.69
N LEU A 185 -12.59 8.74 21.59
CA LEU A 185 -11.26 9.36 21.52
C LEU A 185 -11.27 10.89 21.58
N SER A 186 -12.42 11.54 21.51
CA SER A 186 -12.52 12.99 21.72
C SER A 186 -12.35 13.38 23.19
N GLN A 187 -12.64 12.43 24.11
CA GLN A 187 -12.59 12.64 25.56
C GLN A 187 -11.24 12.26 26.18
N TYR A 188 -10.40 11.49 25.47
CA TYR A 188 -9.11 11.03 25.97
C TYR A 188 -7.97 11.87 25.40
N ASN A 189 -7.10 12.40 26.26
CA ASN A 189 -5.80 12.83 25.80
C ASN A 189 -4.90 11.61 25.53
N LEU A 190 -3.74 11.81 24.91
CA LEU A 190 -2.86 10.70 24.52
C LEU A 190 -2.40 9.84 25.72
N ASN A 191 -2.07 10.46 26.85
CA ASN A 191 -1.59 9.76 28.04
C ASN A 191 -2.69 8.90 28.66
N ASP A 192 -3.89 9.45 28.84
CA ASP A 192 -5.02 8.72 29.42
C ASP A 192 -5.43 7.56 28.54
N PHE A 193 -5.38 7.75 27.21
CA PHE A 193 -5.63 6.67 26.27
C PHE A 193 -4.60 5.54 26.36
N LEU A 194 -3.30 5.85 26.46
CA LEU A 194 -2.26 4.83 26.65
C LEU A 194 -2.45 4.05 27.96
N VAL A 195 -2.81 4.73 29.04
CA VAL A 195 -3.12 4.08 30.33
C VAL A 195 -4.34 3.17 30.17
N TYR A 196 -5.37 3.62 29.49
CA TYR A 196 -6.57 2.82 29.19
C TYR A 196 -6.22 1.57 28.39
N LEU A 197 -5.43 1.68 27.31
CA LEU A 197 -5.00 0.54 26.48
C LEU A 197 -4.25 -0.52 27.31
N ILE A 198 -3.40 -0.08 28.25
CA ILE A 198 -2.61 -0.98 29.12
C ILE A 198 -3.54 -1.69 30.09
N ASN A 199 -4.43 -0.97 30.77
CA ASN A 199 -5.34 -1.53 31.77
C ASN A 199 -6.29 -2.57 31.15
N GLU A 200 -6.87 -2.28 29.99
CA GLU A 200 -7.79 -3.16 29.26
C GLU A 200 -7.06 -4.24 28.43
N LYS A 201 -5.73 -4.23 28.42
CA LYS A 201 -4.87 -5.15 27.62
C LYS A 201 -5.24 -5.20 26.14
N LEU A 202 -5.75 -4.11 25.56
CA LEU A 202 -6.19 -4.05 24.16
C LEU A 202 -5.04 -4.23 23.18
N TYR A 203 -3.81 -3.90 23.60
CA TYR A 203 -2.59 -4.14 22.81
C TYR A 203 -2.31 -5.63 22.52
N LEU A 204 -2.95 -6.56 23.26
CA LEU A 204 -2.85 -8.00 23.01
C LEU A 204 -3.87 -8.52 22.00
N LYS A 205 -4.96 -7.78 21.78
CA LYS A 205 -6.07 -8.19 20.91
C LYS A 205 -5.89 -7.74 19.48
N ASN A 206 -5.21 -6.61 19.27
CA ASN A 206 -5.03 -6.01 17.96
C ASN A 206 -3.54 -5.71 17.73
N SER A 207 -2.96 -6.24 16.66
CA SER A 207 -1.65 -5.79 16.17
C SER A 207 -1.88 -4.48 15.41
N PHE A 208 -1.43 -3.37 16.00
CA PHE A 208 -1.31 -2.08 15.32
C PHE A 208 -0.16 -2.10 14.31
#